data_98555468e32b5ca8c2864f5abf0f8f78
#
_entry.id   98555468e32b5ca8c2864f5abf0f8f78
#
_cell.length_a   1.000
_cell.length_b   1.000
_cell.length_c   1.000
_cell.angle_alpha   90.00
_cell.angle_beta   90.00
_cell.angle_gamma   90.00
#
_symmetry.space_group_name_H-M   'P 1'
#
loop_
_entity.id
_entity.type
_entity.pdbx_description
1 polymer ?
#
loop_
_entity_poly.entity_id
_entity_poly.type
_entity_poly.pdbx_seq_one_letter_code
_entity_poly.pdbx_strand_id
1 'polypeptide(L)'
;MKEFKYTTSFSSVIKPSVAEDKDKYLAMASYVDIGDFVPDVDTKKNVDLLPIAFNAFVANRVNKNGDVIDTDTAIASYNNFINKPINIEHNRDRVIGTILTAGFSEFGTDKPLTEEQVKDLKGPFNVTLGGVIWKVVNSNLANLIESSTDPDDTNYQRISASWELGFSEYNLAL
;
A
#
# COMPACT_ATOMS: atom_id res chain seq x y z
N MET A 1 14.60 -6.50 -21.03
CA MET A 1 13.39 -6.29 -20.19
C MET A 1 12.49 -7.50 -20.43
N LYS A 2 12.04 -8.22 -19.40
CA LYS A 2 11.03 -9.29 -19.61
C LYS A 2 9.74 -8.63 -20.06
N GLU A 3 9.22 -9.06 -21.20
CA GLU A 3 7.92 -8.62 -21.68
C GLU A 3 6.85 -9.47 -21.01
N PHE A 4 5.91 -8.82 -20.28
CA PHE A 4 4.81 -9.52 -19.65
C PHE A 4 3.66 -9.64 -20.64
N LYS A 5 3.03 -10.80 -20.68
CA LYS A 5 1.94 -11.10 -21.60
C LYS A 5 0.63 -10.43 -21.18
N TYR A 6 0.42 -10.27 -19.87
CA TYR A 6 -0.79 -9.71 -19.30
C TYR A 6 -0.44 -8.67 -18.24
N THR A 7 -1.31 -7.69 -18.05
CA THR A 7 -1.23 -6.69 -16.98
C THR A 7 -2.59 -6.50 -16.32
N THR A 8 -2.60 -6.26 -15.02
CA THR A 8 -3.79 -5.85 -14.27
C THR A 8 -3.41 -4.76 -13.28
N SER A 9 -4.37 -3.95 -12.86
CA SER A 9 -4.16 -2.86 -11.90
C SER A 9 -5.05 -3.01 -10.68
N PHE A 10 -4.54 -2.56 -9.55
CA PHE A 10 -5.21 -2.58 -8.26
C PHE A 10 -5.14 -1.18 -7.65
N SER A 11 -6.13 -0.82 -6.86
CA SER A 11 -6.16 0.47 -6.17
C SER A 11 -6.63 0.36 -4.73
N SER A 12 -6.05 1.16 -3.86
CA SER A 12 -6.40 1.27 -2.46
C SER A 12 -6.19 2.68 -1.93
N VAL A 13 -6.81 3.01 -0.81
CA VAL A 13 -6.64 4.31 -0.14
C VAL A 13 -5.27 4.37 0.52
N ILE A 14 -4.55 5.47 0.33
CA ILE A 14 -3.28 5.74 1.01
C ILE A 14 -3.56 6.24 2.43
N LYS A 15 -2.80 5.72 3.39
CA LYS A 15 -2.83 6.15 4.79
C LYS A 15 -1.44 6.64 5.19
N PRO A 16 -1.24 7.89 5.63
CA PRO A 16 0.02 8.34 6.21
C PRO A 16 0.12 7.95 7.68
N SER A 17 1.35 7.91 8.14
CA SER A 17 1.65 7.93 9.55
C SER A 17 2.64 9.06 9.82
N VAL A 18 2.20 10.08 10.51
CA VAL A 18 3.08 11.09 11.08
C VAL A 18 3.22 10.76 12.56
N ALA A 19 4.46 10.63 13.05
CA ALA A 19 4.74 10.17 14.41
C ALA A 19 4.08 11.00 15.52
N GLU A 20 3.83 12.30 15.28
CA GLU A 20 3.16 13.20 16.22
C GLU A 20 1.63 13.03 16.26
N ASP A 21 1.05 12.45 15.21
CA ASP A 21 -0.38 12.18 15.10
C ASP A 21 -0.70 10.70 15.36
N LYS A 22 0.32 9.86 15.65
CA LYS A 22 0.13 8.43 15.86
C LYS A 22 -0.95 8.14 16.92
N ASP A 23 -0.97 8.90 18.02
CA ASP A 23 -1.97 8.76 19.08
C ASP A 23 -3.35 9.26 18.63
N LYS A 24 -3.42 10.31 17.82
CA LYS A 24 -4.67 10.83 17.23
C LYS A 24 -5.22 9.82 16.22
N TYR A 25 -4.36 9.27 15.36
CA TYR A 25 -4.74 8.25 14.37
C TYR A 25 -5.04 6.90 15.02
N LEU A 26 -4.34 6.50 16.08
CA LEU A 26 -4.66 5.32 16.88
C LEU A 26 -6.03 5.46 17.59
N ALA A 27 -6.36 6.64 18.10
CA ALA A 27 -7.66 6.88 18.74
C ALA A 27 -8.81 6.88 17.72
N MET A 28 -8.57 7.30 16.47
CA MET A 28 -9.56 7.32 15.38
C MET A 28 -9.56 6.02 14.56
N ALA A 29 -8.43 5.35 14.49
CA ALA A 29 -8.21 4.08 13.80
C ALA A 29 -8.33 2.90 14.76
N SER A 30 -9.29 2.92 15.67
CA SER A 30 -9.60 1.74 16.51
C SER A 30 -9.94 0.48 15.69
N TYR A 31 -9.85 0.56 14.37
CA TYR A 31 -10.14 -0.52 13.42
C TYR A 31 -9.05 -0.76 12.36
N VAL A 32 -7.98 0.06 12.28
CA VAL A 32 -6.99 -0.04 11.18
C VAL A 32 -5.59 0.30 11.69
N ASP A 33 -4.83 -0.70 12.13
CA ASP A 33 -3.45 -0.51 12.58
C ASP A 33 -2.46 -0.98 11.50
N ILE A 34 -2.25 -0.15 10.48
CA ILE A 34 -1.15 -0.34 9.52
C ILE A 34 0.10 0.45 9.91
N GLY A 35 0.11 1.02 11.12
CA GLY A 35 1.25 1.79 11.64
C GLY A 35 2.56 0.99 11.65
N ASP A 36 2.49 -0.33 11.84
CA ASP A 36 3.64 -1.22 11.82
C ASP A 36 4.29 -1.36 10.43
N PHE A 37 3.59 -1.00 9.36
CA PHE A 37 4.13 -1.01 7.99
C PHE A 37 4.70 0.34 7.57
N VAL A 38 4.44 1.40 8.31
CA VAL A 38 5.00 2.70 8.01
C VAL A 38 6.50 2.68 8.32
N PRO A 39 7.36 3.09 7.36
CA PRO A 39 8.78 3.13 7.60
C PRO A 39 9.12 4.03 8.80
N ASP A 40 9.99 3.55 9.68
CA ASP A 40 10.53 4.35 10.80
C ASP A 40 11.48 5.42 10.26
N VAL A 41 10.93 6.57 9.97
CA VAL A 41 11.66 7.73 9.45
C VAL A 41 11.56 8.87 10.46
N ASP A 42 12.71 9.36 10.92
CA ASP A 42 12.77 10.58 11.73
C ASP A 42 12.40 11.80 10.87
N THR A 43 11.09 12.13 10.84
CA THR A 43 10.56 13.26 10.06
C THR A 43 11.00 14.62 10.57
N LYS A 44 11.51 14.73 11.83
CA LYS A 44 12.10 15.98 12.35
C LYS A 44 13.44 16.26 11.71
N LYS A 45 14.23 15.22 11.39
CA LYS A 45 15.49 15.34 10.65
C LYS A 45 15.29 15.33 9.14
N ASN A 46 14.28 14.61 8.68
CA ASN A 46 14.00 14.40 7.25
C ASN A 46 12.63 15.03 6.90
N VAL A 47 12.55 16.35 7.06
CA VAL A 47 11.31 17.13 6.86
C VAL A 47 10.70 17.02 5.46
N ASP A 48 11.54 16.62 4.49
CA ASP A 48 11.13 16.44 3.10
C ASP A 48 10.50 15.06 2.80
N LEU A 49 10.45 14.18 3.80
CA LEU A 49 9.84 12.86 3.66
C LEU A 49 8.45 12.82 4.29
N LEU A 50 7.51 12.22 3.57
CA LEU A 50 6.19 11.83 4.07
C LEU A 50 6.11 10.31 4.10
N PRO A 51 6.23 9.67 5.27
CA PRO A 51 6.00 8.23 5.41
C PRO A 51 4.52 7.90 5.18
N ILE A 52 4.26 6.85 4.43
CA ILE A 52 2.91 6.36 4.14
C ILE A 52 2.85 4.85 4.28
N ALA A 53 1.66 4.31 4.54
CA ALA A 53 1.34 2.90 4.36
C ALA A 53 -0.02 2.74 3.69
N PHE A 54 -0.19 1.64 2.95
CA PHE A 54 -1.45 1.33 2.26
C PHE A 54 -1.54 -0.15 1.93
N ASN A 55 -2.76 -0.66 1.80
CA ASN A 55 -3.00 -2.00 1.30
C ASN A 55 -2.91 -1.99 -0.22
N ALA A 56 -1.98 -2.75 -0.80
CA ALA A 56 -1.86 -2.86 -2.24
C ALA A 56 -3.03 -3.66 -2.82
N PHE A 57 -3.32 -4.83 -2.25
CA PHE A 57 -4.43 -5.68 -2.67
C PHE A 57 -4.88 -6.63 -1.56
N VAL A 58 -6.04 -7.23 -1.77
CA VAL A 58 -6.58 -8.30 -0.94
C VAL A 58 -6.36 -9.62 -1.66
N ALA A 59 -5.56 -10.51 -1.07
CA ALA A 59 -5.39 -11.87 -1.56
C ALA A 59 -6.62 -12.74 -1.23
N ASN A 60 -6.83 -13.83 -1.95
CA ASN A 60 -7.96 -14.76 -1.83
C ASN A 60 -9.34 -14.08 -1.99
N ARG A 61 -9.40 -12.95 -2.66
CA ARG A 61 -10.64 -12.24 -2.95
C ARG A 61 -10.64 -11.74 -4.39
N VAL A 62 -11.73 -12.01 -5.08
CA VAL A 62 -11.94 -11.51 -6.45
C VAL A 62 -12.04 -9.98 -6.43
N ASN A 63 -11.24 -9.31 -7.24
CA ASN A 63 -11.26 -7.86 -7.42
C ASN A 63 -12.35 -7.41 -8.41
N LYS A 64 -12.45 -6.12 -8.68
CA LYS A 64 -13.43 -5.55 -9.61
C LYS A 64 -13.19 -5.96 -11.07
N ASN A 65 -12.00 -6.42 -11.42
CA ASN A 65 -11.65 -6.89 -12.77
C ASN A 65 -11.94 -8.38 -12.96
N GLY A 66 -12.36 -9.09 -11.90
CA GLY A 66 -12.56 -10.54 -11.92
C GLY A 66 -11.29 -11.34 -11.62
N ASP A 67 -10.18 -10.69 -11.25
CA ASP A 67 -8.92 -11.36 -10.93
C ASP A 67 -8.85 -11.71 -9.45
N VAL A 68 -8.13 -12.78 -9.13
CA VAL A 68 -7.77 -13.17 -7.77
C VAL A 68 -6.27 -13.49 -7.70
N ILE A 69 -5.63 -13.07 -6.63
CA ILE A 69 -4.27 -13.48 -6.28
C ILE A 69 -4.40 -14.41 -5.09
N ASP A 70 -3.96 -15.64 -5.24
CA ASP A 70 -3.99 -16.64 -4.16
C ASP A 70 -2.87 -16.42 -3.13
N THR A 71 -2.92 -17.18 -2.04
CA THR A 71 -1.94 -17.12 -0.94
C THR A 71 -0.52 -17.37 -1.42
N ASP A 72 -0.30 -18.41 -2.22
CA ASP A 72 1.05 -18.80 -2.65
C ASP A 72 1.66 -17.73 -3.55
N THR A 73 0.89 -17.19 -4.48
CA THR A 73 1.30 -16.09 -5.35
C THR A 73 1.59 -14.81 -4.56
N ALA A 74 0.74 -14.48 -3.59
CA ALA A 74 0.95 -13.32 -2.73
C ALA A 74 2.26 -13.43 -1.93
N ILE A 75 2.52 -14.59 -1.30
CA ILE A 75 3.75 -14.87 -0.55
C ILE A 75 4.98 -14.82 -1.46
N ALA A 76 4.89 -15.41 -2.65
CA ALA A 76 6.02 -15.42 -3.59
C ALA A 76 6.37 -14.03 -4.15
N SER A 77 5.43 -13.08 -4.13
CA SER A 77 5.56 -11.82 -4.86
C SER A 77 5.59 -10.54 -4.01
N TYR A 78 5.14 -10.54 -2.75
CA TYR A 78 4.99 -9.31 -1.96
C TYR A 78 6.29 -8.51 -1.81
N ASN A 79 7.43 -9.18 -1.67
CA ASN A 79 8.73 -8.52 -1.57
C ASN A 79 9.19 -7.84 -2.88
N ASN A 80 8.56 -8.16 -4.01
CA ASN A 80 8.88 -7.52 -5.29
C ASN A 80 8.49 -6.04 -5.33
N PHE A 81 7.67 -5.58 -4.40
CA PHE A 81 7.33 -4.16 -4.27
C PHE A 81 8.45 -3.33 -3.62
N ILE A 82 9.32 -3.93 -2.80
CA ILE A 82 10.39 -3.20 -2.11
C ILE A 82 11.33 -2.57 -3.13
N ASN A 83 11.70 -1.32 -2.89
CA ASN A 83 12.50 -0.47 -3.77
C ASN A 83 11.83 -0.13 -5.13
N LYS A 84 10.52 -0.37 -5.27
CA LYS A 84 9.80 0.12 -6.45
C LYS A 84 9.44 1.59 -6.30
N PRO A 85 9.47 2.35 -7.42
CA PRO A 85 9.08 3.75 -7.40
C PRO A 85 7.57 3.89 -7.14
N ILE A 86 7.21 4.93 -6.41
CA ILE A 86 5.85 5.45 -6.35
C ILE A 86 5.76 6.55 -7.38
N ASN A 87 4.82 6.44 -8.30
CA ASN A 87 4.62 7.42 -9.38
C ASN A 87 3.18 7.91 -9.43
N ILE A 88 2.95 8.96 -10.22
CA ILE A 88 1.62 9.52 -10.42
C ILE A 88 1.02 8.90 -11.68
N GLU A 89 -0.18 8.29 -11.55
CA GLU A 89 -0.97 7.76 -12.67
C GLU A 89 -0.17 6.78 -13.56
N HIS A 90 0.63 5.92 -12.93
CA HIS A 90 1.52 4.96 -13.61
C HIS A 90 2.54 5.59 -14.59
N ASN A 91 2.73 6.90 -14.53
CA ASN A 91 3.70 7.60 -15.36
C ASN A 91 5.11 7.43 -14.78
N ARG A 92 5.99 6.72 -15.51
CA ARG A 92 7.36 6.40 -15.09
C ARG A 92 8.27 7.62 -14.96
N ASP A 93 7.92 8.72 -15.61
CA ASP A 93 8.68 9.98 -15.55
C ASP A 93 8.24 10.87 -14.36
N ARG A 94 7.18 10.50 -13.65
CA ARG A 94 6.61 11.27 -12.54
C ARG A 94 6.76 10.51 -11.21
N VAL A 95 7.99 10.14 -10.87
CA VAL A 95 8.31 9.45 -9.62
C VAL A 95 8.29 10.43 -8.45
N ILE A 96 7.57 10.10 -7.38
CA ILE A 96 7.37 10.95 -6.20
C ILE A 96 7.82 10.30 -4.90
N GLY A 97 8.19 9.02 -4.93
CA GLY A 97 8.56 8.28 -3.73
C GLY A 97 9.04 6.87 -4.04
N THR A 98 9.21 6.08 -3.00
CA THR A 98 9.62 4.68 -3.10
C THR A 98 9.01 3.83 -2.01
N ILE A 99 8.78 2.54 -2.31
CA ILE A 99 8.35 1.53 -1.35
C ILE A 99 9.57 1.03 -0.57
N LEU A 100 9.48 0.97 0.75
CA LEU A 100 10.55 0.54 1.65
C LEU A 100 10.23 -0.75 2.39
N THR A 101 8.95 -1.01 2.68
CA THR A 101 8.50 -2.18 3.43
C THR A 101 7.32 -2.85 2.73
N ALA A 102 7.20 -4.15 2.92
CA ALA A 102 6.07 -4.94 2.46
C ALA A 102 5.78 -6.04 3.48
N GLY A 103 4.53 -6.42 3.64
CA GLY A 103 4.12 -7.48 4.55
C GLY A 103 2.64 -7.82 4.39
N PHE A 104 2.10 -8.50 5.38
CA PHE A 104 0.70 -8.96 5.37
C PHE A 104 -0.06 -8.38 6.55
N SER A 105 -1.33 -8.07 6.34
CA SER A 105 -2.24 -7.68 7.40
C SER A 105 -3.59 -8.37 7.27
N GLU A 106 -4.30 -8.48 8.40
CA GLU A 106 -5.61 -9.09 8.48
C GLU A 106 -6.63 -8.24 7.72
N PHE A 107 -7.43 -8.90 6.88
CA PHE A 107 -8.49 -8.21 6.14
C PHE A 107 -9.57 -7.65 7.08
N GLY A 108 -9.81 -6.36 6.98
CA GLY A 108 -10.84 -5.64 7.77
C GLY A 108 -10.35 -5.05 9.10
N THR A 109 -9.21 -5.51 9.64
CA THR A 109 -8.62 -4.96 10.88
C THR A 109 -7.25 -4.35 10.65
N ASP A 110 -6.59 -4.73 9.56
CA ASP A 110 -5.23 -4.36 9.17
C ASP A 110 -4.13 -4.71 10.21
N LYS A 111 -4.44 -5.62 11.15
CA LYS A 111 -3.42 -6.13 12.10
C LYS A 111 -2.34 -6.88 11.35
N PRO A 112 -1.05 -6.68 11.70
CA PRO A 112 0.05 -7.40 11.08
C PRO A 112 -0.10 -8.92 11.21
N LEU A 113 0.23 -9.62 10.11
CA LEU A 113 0.28 -11.08 10.05
C LEU A 113 1.68 -11.53 9.64
N THR A 114 2.13 -12.63 10.23
CA THR A 114 3.36 -13.29 9.75
C THR A 114 3.07 -14.13 8.52
N GLU A 115 4.14 -14.49 7.77
CA GLU A 115 4.01 -15.37 6.60
C GLU A 115 3.44 -16.74 6.98
N GLU A 116 3.80 -17.29 8.15
CA GLU A 116 3.27 -18.56 8.66
C GLU A 116 1.76 -18.46 8.92
N GLN A 117 1.31 -17.36 9.55
CA GLN A 117 -0.11 -17.13 9.80
C GLN A 117 -0.90 -17.04 8.49
N VAL A 118 -0.33 -16.37 7.47
CA VAL A 118 -0.96 -16.24 6.16
C VAL A 118 -1.07 -17.58 5.44
N LYS A 119 -0.06 -18.46 5.55
CA LYS A 119 -0.09 -19.81 4.95
C LYS A 119 -1.25 -20.65 5.49
N ASP A 120 -1.56 -20.48 6.77
CA ASP A 120 -2.64 -21.23 7.43
C ASP A 120 -4.03 -20.57 7.25
N LEU A 121 -4.06 -19.34 6.72
CA LEU A 121 -5.29 -18.57 6.58
C LEU A 121 -6.09 -18.99 5.34
N LYS A 122 -7.33 -19.44 5.54
CA LYS A 122 -8.24 -19.81 4.43
C LYS A 122 -9.03 -18.63 3.88
N GLY A 123 -9.03 -17.50 4.58
CA GLY A 123 -9.78 -16.30 4.23
C GLY A 123 -8.95 -15.24 3.51
N PRO A 124 -9.56 -14.10 3.17
CA PRO A 124 -8.85 -12.98 2.59
C PRO A 124 -7.89 -12.32 3.59
N PHE A 125 -6.79 -11.80 3.08
CA PHE A 125 -5.82 -10.98 3.81
C PHE A 125 -5.27 -9.89 2.90
N ASN A 126 -4.68 -8.84 3.49
CA ASN A 126 -4.07 -7.76 2.71
C ASN A 126 -2.58 -8.02 2.47
N VAL A 127 -2.09 -7.63 1.30
CA VAL A 127 -0.68 -7.29 1.11
C VAL A 127 -0.54 -5.79 1.36
N THR A 128 0.22 -5.44 2.39
CA THR A 128 0.37 -4.07 2.89
C THR A 128 1.77 -3.56 2.63
N LEU A 129 1.87 -2.34 2.14
CA LEU A 129 3.11 -1.69 1.75
C LEU A 129 3.33 -0.44 2.58
N GLY A 130 4.59 -0.18 2.90
CA GLY A 130 5.03 1.08 3.47
C GLY A 130 6.07 1.74 2.57
N GLY A 131 6.05 3.07 2.52
CA GLY A 131 6.97 3.82 1.69
C GLY A 131 7.13 5.27 2.13
N VAL A 132 7.86 6.03 1.35
CA VAL A 132 8.05 7.46 1.55
C VAL A 132 7.75 8.23 0.27
N ILE A 133 7.13 9.38 0.44
CA ILE A 133 6.93 10.39 -0.61
C ILE A 133 7.92 11.52 -0.38
N TRP A 134 8.57 12.01 -1.45
CA TRP A 134 9.47 13.15 -1.42
C TRP A 134 8.66 14.45 -1.58
N LYS A 135 8.43 15.18 -0.49
CA LYS A 135 7.65 16.44 -0.50
C LYS A 135 8.22 17.49 -1.47
N VAL A 136 9.55 17.53 -1.62
CA VAL A 136 10.25 18.45 -2.53
C VAL A 136 9.95 18.22 -4.00
N VAL A 137 9.59 16.99 -4.39
CA VAL A 137 9.28 16.65 -5.80
C VAL A 137 7.91 17.19 -6.20
N ASN A 138 6.93 17.09 -5.30
CA ASN A 138 5.57 17.59 -5.54
C ASN A 138 4.87 17.88 -4.21
N SER A 139 5.10 19.07 -3.66
CA SER A 139 4.56 19.48 -2.36
C SER A 139 3.03 19.53 -2.34
N ASN A 140 2.39 19.95 -3.43
CA ASN A 140 0.93 20.00 -3.50
C ASN A 140 0.31 18.60 -3.41
N LEU A 141 0.90 17.63 -4.09
CA LEU A 141 0.43 16.24 -4.01
C LEU A 141 0.74 15.63 -2.64
N ALA A 142 1.91 15.90 -2.06
CA ALA A 142 2.24 15.41 -0.72
C ALA A 142 1.24 15.96 0.33
N ASN A 143 0.93 17.25 0.28
CA ASN A 143 -0.07 17.86 1.15
C ASN A 143 -1.47 17.27 0.92
N LEU A 144 -1.83 16.98 -0.34
CA LEU A 144 -3.12 16.35 -0.67
C LEU A 144 -3.17 14.90 -0.15
N ILE A 145 -2.08 14.15 -0.23
CA ILE A 145 -1.99 12.81 0.35
C ILE A 145 -2.15 12.91 1.87
N GLU A 146 -1.45 13.81 2.53
CA GLU A 146 -1.53 14.03 3.96
C GLU A 146 -2.95 14.41 4.39
N SER A 147 -3.60 15.39 3.73
CA SER A 147 -4.98 15.78 4.02
C SER A 147 -6.01 14.68 3.69
N SER A 148 -5.75 13.82 2.70
CA SER A 148 -6.65 12.73 2.34
C SER A 148 -6.79 11.65 3.40
N THR A 149 -5.99 11.70 4.43
CA THR A 149 -5.96 10.74 5.53
C THR A 149 -6.50 11.30 6.82
N ASP A 150 -6.69 12.61 6.90
CA ASP A 150 -7.34 13.27 8.00
C ASP A 150 -8.88 13.14 7.83
N PRO A 151 -9.58 12.42 8.72
CA PRO A 151 -11.04 12.26 8.64
C PRO A 151 -11.81 13.58 8.74
N ASP A 152 -11.20 14.60 9.34
CA ASP A 152 -11.82 15.92 9.48
C ASP A 152 -11.56 16.82 8.27
N ASP A 153 -10.69 16.40 7.32
CA ASP A 153 -10.39 17.16 6.10
C ASP A 153 -11.41 16.84 4.98
N THR A 154 -11.76 17.86 4.18
CA THR A 154 -12.64 17.71 3.02
C THR A 154 -12.06 16.80 1.92
N ASN A 155 -10.76 16.56 1.94
CA ASN A 155 -10.07 15.66 1.03
C ASN A 155 -9.98 14.22 1.55
N TYR A 156 -10.60 13.90 2.68
CA TYR A 156 -10.56 12.55 3.25
C TYR A 156 -10.90 11.47 2.22
N GLN A 157 -10.04 10.46 2.10
CA GLN A 157 -10.16 9.34 1.16
C GLN A 157 -10.24 9.70 -0.34
N ARG A 158 -9.82 10.90 -0.73
CA ARG A 158 -9.79 11.31 -2.14
C ARG A 158 -8.62 10.76 -2.95
N ILE A 159 -7.53 10.38 -2.27
CA ILE A 159 -6.36 9.80 -2.93
C ILE A 159 -6.34 8.30 -2.70
N SER A 160 -6.11 7.55 -3.77
CA SER A 160 -5.91 6.11 -3.71
C SER A 160 -4.59 5.71 -4.36
N ALA A 161 -3.99 4.64 -3.83
CA ALA A 161 -2.88 3.98 -4.48
C ALA A 161 -3.40 3.00 -5.54
N SER A 162 -2.67 2.89 -6.63
CA SER A 162 -2.89 1.90 -7.68
C SER A 162 -1.55 1.27 -8.05
N TRP A 163 -1.55 0.03 -8.45
CA TRP A 163 -0.35 -0.66 -8.93
C TRP A 163 -0.67 -1.56 -10.11
N GLU A 164 0.35 -1.86 -10.90
CA GLU A 164 0.24 -2.73 -12.06
C GLU A 164 1.04 -4.00 -11.84
N LEU A 165 0.45 -5.13 -12.17
CA LEU A 165 1.08 -6.44 -12.18
C LEU A 165 1.28 -6.91 -13.61
N GLY A 166 2.52 -7.30 -13.92
CA GLY A 166 2.80 -8.05 -15.13
C GLY A 166 2.97 -9.53 -14.81
N PHE A 167 2.29 -10.38 -15.54
CA PHE A 167 2.36 -11.84 -15.37
C PHE A 167 2.36 -12.55 -16.72
N SER A 168 2.88 -13.80 -16.74
CA SER A 168 2.99 -14.62 -17.94
C SER A 168 2.03 -15.81 -17.95
N GLU A 169 1.52 -16.20 -16.79
CA GLU A 169 0.64 -17.34 -16.60
C GLU A 169 -0.54 -16.96 -15.70
N TYR A 170 -1.69 -17.56 -15.94
CA TYR A 170 -2.88 -17.45 -15.10
C TYR A 170 -3.72 -18.71 -15.19
N ASN A 171 -4.50 -18.98 -14.16
CA ASN A 171 -5.48 -20.06 -14.12
C ASN A 171 -6.89 -19.48 -14.23
N LEU A 172 -7.76 -20.11 -15.01
CA LEU A 172 -9.18 -19.79 -15.01
C LEU A 172 -9.84 -20.55 -13.86
N ALA A 173 -10.47 -19.80 -12.95
CA ALA A 173 -11.36 -20.37 -11.95
C ALA A 173 -12.79 -20.41 -12.53
N LEU A 174 -13.39 -21.61 -12.56
CA LEU A 174 -14.78 -21.84 -13.00
C LEU A 174 -15.69 -21.94 -11.78
#